data_bcae00b4790467690e5b6e73c21333d1
#
_entry.id   bcae00b4790467690e5b6e73c21333d1
#
_cell.length_a   1.000
_cell.length_b   1.000
_cell.length_c   1.000
_cell.angle_alpha   90.00
_cell.angle_beta   90.00
_cell.angle_gamma   90.00
#
_symmetry.space_group_name_H-M   'P 1'
#
loop_
_entity.id
_entity.type
_entity.pdbx_description
1 polymer ?
#
loop_
_entity_poly.entity_id
_entity_poly.type
_entity_poly.pdbx_seq_one_letter_code
_entity_poly.pdbx_strand_id
1 'polypeptide(L)'
;MVKLRLRRSGLLLAAGLLLALAHPACALEYRSTGRTALLYDAPSTAAGKIAIAGSGLPLEVVVDTEAWAKVRDHSGRLAWIEKSALGGAKSVMIKSETSVIRQQPRADADAAFRAARGVLLEVTSEADPYGWLPVRHADGLAGWLPAHEAWGR
;
A
#
# COMPACT_ATOMS: atom_id res chain seq x y z
N MET A 1 -62.48 -13.99 -51.53
CA MET A 1 -60.99 -13.93 -51.52
C MET A 1 -60.58 -12.77 -50.64
N VAL A 2 -60.24 -13.05 -49.40
CA VAL A 2 -59.81 -12.04 -48.41
C VAL A 2 -58.31 -12.16 -48.26
N LYS A 3 -57.57 -11.13 -48.66
CA LYS A 3 -56.11 -11.06 -48.50
C LYS A 3 -55.74 -10.58 -47.08
N LEU A 4 -55.28 -11.49 -46.26
CA LEU A 4 -54.75 -11.23 -44.93
C LEU A 4 -53.38 -10.58 -45.08
N ARG A 5 -53.25 -9.29 -44.70
CA ARG A 5 -51.96 -8.58 -44.63
C ARG A 5 -51.33 -8.85 -43.26
N LEU A 6 -50.27 -9.61 -43.25
CA LEU A 6 -49.43 -9.80 -42.07
C LEU A 6 -48.65 -8.50 -41.78
N ARG A 7 -49.01 -7.83 -40.68
CA ARG A 7 -48.22 -6.70 -40.15
C ARG A 7 -47.01 -7.29 -39.41
N ARG A 8 -45.85 -7.07 -39.97
CA ARG A 8 -44.58 -7.33 -39.28
C ARG A 8 -44.40 -6.25 -38.22
N SER A 9 -44.69 -6.58 -36.96
CA SER A 9 -44.34 -5.77 -35.82
C SER A 9 -42.82 -5.95 -35.56
N GLY A 10 -42.04 -4.89 -35.81
CA GLY A 10 -40.64 -4.86 -35.49
C GLY A 10 -40.43 -4.88 -33.98
N LEU A 11 -39.80 -5.94 -33.49
CA LEU A 11 -39.33 -6.04 -32.12
C LEU A 11 -38.05 -5.20 -31.99
N LEU A 12 -38.19 -3.97 -31.49
CA LEU A 12 -37.07 -3.15 -31.11
C LEU A 12 -36.46 -3.75 -29.82
N LEU A 13 -35.37 -4.48 -29.97
CA LEU A 13 -34.49 -4.86 -28.85
C LEU A 13 -33.86 -3.57 -28.31
N ALA A 14 -34.36 -3.10 -27.18
CA ALA A 14 -33.67 -2.10 -26.35
C ALA A 14 -32.48 -2.81 -25.69
N ALA A 15 -31.32 -2.75 -26.34
CA ALA A 15 -30.06 -3.11 -25.71
C ALA A 15 -29.73 -2.04 -24.66
N GLY A 16 -30.14 -2.30 -23.40
CA GLY A 16 -29.75 -1.49 -22.25
C GLY A 16 -28.26 -1.61 -22.05
N LEU A 17 -27.54 -0.56 -22.42
CA LEU A 17 -26.11 -0.39 -22.16
C LEU A 17 -25.93 -0.18 -20.64
N LEU A 18 -25.74 -1.27 -19.89
CA LEU A 18 -25.25 -1.21 -18.51
C LEU A 18 -23.81 -0.67 -18.54
N LEU A 19 -23.67 0.65 -18.46
CA LEU A 19 -22.40 1.25 -18.08
C LEU A 19 -22.13 0.80 -16.62
N ALA A 20 -21.35 -0.25 -16.45
CA ALA A 20 -20.74 -0.58 -15.19
C ALA A 20 -19.85 0.61 -14.81
N LEU A 21 -20.28 1.41 -13.84
CA LEU A 21 -19.45 2.41 -13.18
C LEU A 21 -18.33 1.66 -12.49
N ALA A 22 -17.23 1.43 -13.20
CA ALA A 22 -15.99 0.98 -12.62
C ALA A 22 -15.51 2.09 -11.68
N HIS A 23 -15.84 1.98 -10.40
CA HIS A 23 -15.24 2.82 -9.38
C HIS A 23 -13.74 2.45 -9.40
N PRO A 24 -12.83 3.42 -9.58
CA PRO A 24 -11.42 3.12 -9.42
C PRO A 24 -11.25 2.60 -8.00
N ALA A 25 -10.82 1.36 -7.86
CA ALA A 25 -10.34 0.86 -6.59
C ALA A 25 -9.20 1.79 -6.19
N CYS A 26 -9.43 2.62 -5.16
CA CYS A 26 -8.39 3.48 -4.63
C CYS A 26 -7.34 2.53 -4.03
N ALA A 27 -6.29 2.25 -4.81
CA ALA A 27 -5.17 1.50 -4.30
C ALA A 27 -4.57 2.31 -3.14
N LEU A 28 -4.33 1.64 -2.01
CA LEU A 28 -3.68 2.27 -0.87
C LEU A 28 -2.28 2.72 -1.31
N GLU A 29 -2.00 4.00 -1.18
CA GLU A 29 -0.69 4.55 -1.49
C GLU A 29 0.16 4.59 -0.24
N TYR A 30 1.32 3.95 -0.26
CA TYR A 30 2.29 3.99 0.81
C TYR A 30 3.54 4.72 0.36
N ARG A 31 4.05 5.60 1.23
CA ARG A 31 5.35 6.27 1.07
C ARG A 31 6.17 6.09 2.33
N SER A 32 7.46 5.83 2.16
CA SER A 32 8.38 5.75 3.29
C SER A 32 8.98 7.11 3.59
N THR A 33 9.27 7.37 4.86
CA THR A 33 10.03 8.56 5.26
C THR A 33 11.47 8.43 4.79
N GLY A 34 12.01 9.48 4.15
CA GLY A 34 13.43 9.55 3.76
C GLY A 34 14.34 9.98 4.90
N ARG A 35 13.77 10.56 5.95
CA ARG A 35 14.46 11.05 7.15
C ARG A 35 13.55 11.00 8.35
N THR A 36 14.08 11.11 9.54
CA THR A 36 13.29 11.34 10.75
C THR A 36 12.52 12.66 10.62
N ALA A 37 11.22 12.65 10.91
CA ALA A 37 10.32 13.78 10.76
C ALA A 37 9.30 13.85 11.89
N LEU A 38 8.75 15.04 12.11
CA LEU A 38 7.66 15.26 13.05
C LEU A 38 6.31 14.97 12.37
N LEU A 39 5.39 14.43 13.14
CA LEU A 39 3.99 14.30 12.79
C LEU A 39 3.17 15.34 13.55
N TYR A 40 2.23 15.99 12.86
CA TYR A 40 1.44 17.11 13.37
C TYR A 40 -0.06 16.79 13.35
N ASP A 41 -0.83 17.50 14.16
CA ASP A 41 -2.31 17.40 14.17
C ASP A 41 -2.97 18.20 13.04
N ALA A 42 -2.26 19.18 12.44
CA ALA A 42 -2.72 19.96 11.29
C ALA A 42 -1.57 20.22 10.29
N PRO A 43 -1.86 20.60 9.03
CA PRO A 43 -0.83 20.83 7.99
C PRO A 43 -0.12 22.18 8.19
N SER A 44 0.61 22.30 9.29
CA SER A 44 1.37 23.50 9.66
C SER A 44 2.50 23.14 10.62
N THR A 45 3.66 23.77 10.47
CA THR A 45 4.79 23.66 11.42
C THR A 45 4.51 24.30 12.78
N ALA A 46 3.50 25.19 12.84
CA ALA A 46 3.01 25.80 14.09
C ALA A 46 1.99 24.90 14.82
N ALA A 47 1.51 23.84 14.18
CA ALA A 47 0.54 22.89 14.75
C ALA A 47 1.15 22.04 15.86
N GLY A 48 0.29 21.35 16.60
CA GLY A 48 0.69 20.44 17.67
C GLY A 48 1.50 19.26 17.12
N LYS A 49 2.66 19.01 17.74
CA LYS A 49 3.52 17.87 17.41
C LYS A 49 3.01 16.64 18.17
N ILE A 50 2.58 15.61 17.46
CA ILE A 50 1.92 14.45 18.07
C ILE A 50 2.78 13.19 18.08
N ALA A 51 3.77 13.08 17.20
CA ALA A 51 4.68 11.95 17.16
C ALA A 51 5.94 12.25 16.33
N ILE A 52 6.88 11.31 16.36
CA ILE A 52 8.07 11.30 15.51
C ILE A 52 8.00 10.07 14.61
N ALA A 53 8.16 10.28 13.32
CA ALA A 53 8.35 9.22 12.34
C ALA A 53 9.84 9.02 12.11
N GLY A 54 10.36 7.83 12.41
CA GLY A 54 11.76 7.47 12.11
C GLY A 54 11.99 7.37 10.61
N SER A 55 13.24 7.44 10.18
CA SER A 55 13.62 7.20 8.77
C SER A 55 13.22 5.78 8.33
N GLY A 56 12.73 5.64 7.11
CA GLY A 56 12.27 4.36 6.57
C GLY A 56 10.88 3.90 7.06
N LEU A 57 10.16 4.72 7.86
CA LEU A 57 8.83 4.34 8.32
C LEU A 57 7.83 4.38 7.14
N PRO A 58 7.17 3.28 6.78
CA PRO A 58 6.10 3.31 5.81
C PRO A 58 4.87 4.00 6.38
N LEU A 59 4.22 4.84 5.59
CA LEU A 59 3.02 5.59 5.95
C LEU A 59 2.02 5.49 4.81
N GLU A 60 0.77 5.19 5.12
CA GLU A 60 -0.33 5.25 4.16
C GLU A 60 -0.71 6.71 3.90
N VAL A 61 -0.68 7.14 2.65
CA VAL A 61 -1.09 8.50 2.26
C VAL A 61 -2.60 8.54 2.08
N VAL A 62 -3.26 9.31 2.93
CA VAL A 62 -4.73 9.47 2.92
C VAL A 62 -5.14 10.73 2.16
N VAL A 63 -4.36 11.81 2.30
CA VAL A 63 -4.55 13.07 1.56
C VAL A 63 -3.18 13.56 1.13
N ASP A 64 -3.04 13.93 -0.13
CA ASP A 64 -1.82 14.51 -0.69
C ASP A 64 -2.10 15.95 -1.13
N THR A 65 -1.37 16.91 -0.56
CA THR A 65 -1.43 18.33 -0.92
C THR A 65 -0.07 18.80 -1.45
N GLU A 66 0.08 20.05 -1.80
CA GLU A 66 1.32 20.58 -2.35
C GLU A 66 2.52 20.40 -1.40
N ALA A 67 2.38 20.80 -0.13
CA ALA A 67 3.46 20.81 0.86
C ALA A 67 3.31 19.76 1.97
N TRP A 68 2.12 19.23 2.17
CA TRP A 68 1.78 18.33 3.28
C TRP A 68 1.08 17.07 2.79
N ALA A 69 1.26 15.98 3.51
CA ALA A 69 0.48 14.77 3.35
C ALA A 69 -0.22 14.42 4.67
N LYS A 70 -1.51 14.08 4.61
CA LYS A 70 -2.18 13.42 5.73
C LYS A 70 -1.92 11.93 5.60
N VAL A 71 -1.36 11.36 6.64
CA VAL A 71 -0.90 9.97 6.63
C VAL A 71 -1.54 9.16 7.76
N ARG A 72 -1.58 7.86 7.56
CA ARG A 72 -1.96 6.88 8.59
C ARG A 72 -0.76 6.00 8.89
N ASP A 73 -0.41 5.85 10.16
CA ASP A 73 0.62 4.93 10.61
C ASP A 73 0.07 3.50 10.85
N HIS A 74 0.96 2.55 11.15
CA HIS A 74 0.61 1.15 11.41
C HIS A 74 -0.32 0.94 12.61
N SER A 75 -0.42 1.93 13.51
CA SER A 75 -1.35 1.90 14.65
C SER A 75 -2.75 2.43 14.30
N GLY A 76 -2.92 2.95 13.07
CA GLY A 76 -4.15 3.60 12.62
C GLY A 76 -4.23 5.08 12.94
N ARG A 77 -3.20 5.68 13.55
CA ARG A 77 -3.16 7.11 13.87
C ARG A 77 -3.09 7.94 12.61
N LEU A 78 -3.94 8.95 12.50
CA LEU A 78 -3.90 9.96 11.46
C LEU A 78 -3.07 11.17 11.92
N ALA A 79 -2.20 11.64 11.03
CA ALA A 79 -1.34 12.78 11.29
C ALA A 79 -0.99 13.50 9.98
N TRP A 80 -0.41 14.68 10.08
CA TRP A 80 0.14 15.42 8.97
C TRP A 80 1.67 15.37 9.02
N ILE A 81 2.30 15.23 7.86
CA ILE A 81 3.75 15.25 7.67
C ILE A 81 4.11 16.20 6.55
N GLU A 82 5.24 16.88 6.67
CA GLU A 82 5.79 17.63 5.54
C GLU A 82 6.13 16.67 4.41
N LYS A 83 5.67 16.96 3.21
CA LYS A 83 5.87 16.12 2.04
C LYS A 83 7.35 15.91 1.69
N SER A 84 8.19 16.90 2.00
CA SER A 84 9.64 16.84 1.86
C SER A 84 10.31 15.77 2.74
N ALA A 85 9.63 15.26 3.75
CA ALA A 85 10.12 14.18 4.59
C ALA A 85 9.80 12.78 4.03
N LEU A 86 8.90 12.69 3.06
CA LEU A 86 8.57 11.47 2.33
C LEU A 86 9.52 11.30 1.12
N GLY A 87 9.67 10.08 0.63
CA GLY A 87 10.50 9.80 -0.55
C GLY A 87 11.76 9.01 -0.28
N GLY A 88 11.82 8.32 0.85
CA GLY A 88 12.84 7.30 1.11
C GLY A 88 12.68 6.06 0.22
N ALA A 89 13.63 5.13 0.29
CA ALA A 89 13.50 3.82 -0.30
C ALA A 89 12.20 3.16 0.18
N LYS A 90 11.52 2.43 -0.71
CA LYS A 90 10.30 1.71 -0.35
C LYS A 90 10.62 0.71 0.76
N SER A 91 9.91 0.80 1.85
CA SER A 91 10.09 -0.07 3.00
C SER A 91 8.77 -0.62 3.49
N VAL A 92 8.84 -1.70 4.22
CA VAL A 92 7.72 -2.33 4.91
C VAL A 92 8.07 -2.55 6.38
N MET A 93 7.05 -2.63 7.22
CA MET A 93 7.19 -2.97 8.63
C MET A 93 6.62 -4.37 8.87
N ILE A 94 7.32 -5.18 9.66
CA ILE A 94 6.82 -6.47 10.11
C ILE A 94 5.62 -6.25 11.03
N LYS A 95 4.47 -6.84 10.70
CA LYS A 95 3.24 -6.76 11.51
C LYS A 95 3.00 -8.00 12.37
N SER A 96 3.54 -9.14 11.97
CA SER A 96 3.50 -10.38 12.75
C SER A 96 4.43 -10.26 13.97
N GLU A 97 4.19 -11.01 15.03
CA GLU A 97 5.06 -10.99 16.22
C GLU A 97 6.50 -11.37 15.86
N THR A 98 6.66 -12.37 15.00
CA THR A 98 7.94 -12.76 14.41
C THR A 98 7.69 -13.25 12.99
N SER A 99 8.45 -12.76 12.03
CA SER A 99 8.46 -13.23 10.65
C SER A 99 9.75 -13.97 10.33
N VAL A 100 9.65 -15.03 9.54
CA VAL A 100 10.81 -15.76 9.02
C VAL A 100 11.07 -15.28 7.60
N ILE A 101 12.15 -14.57 7.40
CA ILE A 101 12.63 -14.17 6.09
C ILE A 101 13.38 -15.36 5.48
N ARG A 102 12.96 -15.78 4.29
CA ARG A 102 13.43 -16.98 3.62
C ARG A 102 14.53 -16.69 2.60
N GLN A 103 15.37 -17.68 2.31
CA GLN A 103 16.40 -17.56 1.26
C GLN A 103 15.81 -17.57 -0.15
N GLN A 104 14.62 -18.17 -0.32
CA GLN A 104 13.88 -18.26 -1.59
C GLN A 104 12.40 -17.96 -1.35
N PRO A 105 11.62 -17.54 -2.39
CA PRO A 105 10.21 -17.18 -2.25
C PRO A 105 9.29 -18.44 -2.15
N ARG A 106 9.49 -19.25 -1.13
CA ARG A 106 8.69 -20.44 -0.85
C ARG A 106 8.72 -20.80 0.64
N ALA A 107 7.63 -21.37 1.12
CA ALA A 107 7.40 -21.57 2.55
C ALA A 107 8.34 -22.63 3.18
N ASP A 108 8.84 -23.58 2.39
CA ASP A 108 9.74 -24.65 2.81
C ASP A 108 11.24 -24.32 2.64
N ALA A 109 11.57 -23.11 2.12
CA ALA A 109 12.96 -22.67 2.00
C ALA A 109 13.59 -22.44 3.38
N ASP A 110 14.91 -22.53 3.44
CA ASP A 110 15.67 -22.24 4.64
C ASP A 110 15.46 -20.78 5.08
N ALA A 111 15.53 -20.52 6.38
CA ALA A 111 15.51 -19.19 6.92
C ALA A 111 16.81 -18.46 6.58
N ALA A 112 16.68 -17.23 6.04
CA ALA A 112 17.81 -16.31 5.93
C ALA A 112 18.04 -15.63 7.29
N PHE A 113 16.96 -15.10 7.88
CA PHE A 113 16.94 -14.52 9.23
C PHE A 113 15.51 -14.43 9.76
N ARG A 114 15.37 -13.97 11.01
CA ARG A 114 14.07 -13.70 11.65
C ARG A 114 13.99 -12.24 12.03
N ALA A 115 12.80 -11.66 11.89
CA ALA A 115 12.55 -10.28 12.27
C ALA A 115 11.30 -10.18 13.15
N ALA A 116 11.39 -9.41 14.22
CA ALA A 116 10.29 -9.17 15.15
C ALA A 116 9.33 -8.10 14.59
N ARG A 117 8.15 -8.00 15.18
CA ARG A 117 7.19 -6.93 14.92
C ARG A 117 7.84 -5.55 15.03
N GLY A 118 7.51 -4.66 14.09
CA GLY A 118 8.05 -3.30 14.06
C GLY A 118 9.37 -3.14 13.35
N VAL A 119 10.08 -4.25 13.03
CA VAL A 119 11.32 -4.17 12.25
C VAL A 119 10.98 -3.64 10.84
N LEU A 120 11.79 -2.68 10.39
CA LEU A 120 11.71 -2.09 9.05
C LEU A 120 12.64 -2.84 8.11
N LEU A 121 12.10 -3.17 6.93
CA LEU A 121 12.84 -3.83 5.86
C LEU A 121 12.66 -3.04 4.57
N GLU A 122 13.74 -2.76 3.86
CA GLU A 122 13.71 -2.17 2.54
C GLU A 122 13.19 -3.21 1.53
N VAL A 123 12.28 -2.79 0.66
CA VAL A 123 11.80 -3.61 -0.47
C VAL A 123 12.70 -3.35 -1.66
N THR A 124 13.41 -4.38 -2.12
CA THR A 124 14.46 -4.22 -3.13
C THR A 124 13.97 -4.35 -4.57
N SER A 125 12.80 -4.97 -4.78
CA SER A 125 12.11 -5.02 -6.08
C SER A 125 10.63 -5.35 -5.89
N GLU A 126 9.87 -5.44 -6.98
CA GLU A 126 8.46 -5.81 -6.92
C GLU A 126 8.26 -7.20 -6.30
N ALA A 127 7.08 -7.39 -5.70
CA ALA A 127 6.68 -8.70 -5.18
C ALA A 127 6.64 -9.74 -6.31
N ASP A 128 6.95 -10.98 -5.97
CA ASP A 128 6.74 -12.07 -6.91
C ASP A 128 5.23 -12.37 -7.09
N PRO A 129 4.84 -13.09 -8.15
CA PRO A 129 3.43 -13.42 -8.40
C PRO A 129 2.75 -14.25 -7.29
N TYR A 130 3.53 -14.89 -6.43
CA TYR A 130 3.03 -15.73 -5.34
C TYR A 130 2.95 -15.00 -4.00
N GLY A 131 3.23 -13.68 -3.99
CA GLY A 131 3.07 -12.83 -2.81
C GLY A 131 4.27 -12.83 -1.87
N TRP A 132 5.48 -12.98 -2.39
CA TRP A 132 6.72 -12.80 -1.64
C TRP A 132 7.36 -11.47 -1.98
N LEU A 133 7.84 -10.77 -0.96
CA LEU A 133 8.56 -9.51 -1.08
C LEU A 133 10.06 -9.75 -0.92
N PRO A 134 10.88 -9.37 -1.90
CA PRO A 134 12.33 -9.36 -1.72
C PRO A 134 12.69 -8.18 -0.83
N VAL A 135 13.32 -8.46 0.31
CA VAL A 135 13.59 -7.46 1.36
C VAL A 135 15.03 -7.50 1.81
N ARG A 136 15.48 -6.35 2.35
CA ARG A 136 16.80 -6.18 2.95
C ARG A 136 16.67 -5.46 4.29
N HIS A 137 17.37 -5.96 5.29
CA HIS A 137 17.54 -5.28 6.58
C HIS A 137 18.73 -4.30 6.53
N ALA A 138 18.74 -3.31 7.41
CA ALA A 138 19.77 -2.27 7.43
C ALA A 138 21.21 -2.79 7.68
N ASP A 139 21.37 -3.96 8.29
CA ASP A 139 22.64 -4.64 8.48
C ASP A 139 23.13 -5.42 7.25
N GLY A 140 22.36 -5.40 6.15
CA GLY A 140 22.69 -6.06 4.89
C GLY A 140 22.09 -7.45 4.70
N LEU A 141 21.46 -8.04 5.72
CA LEU A 141 20.78 -9.32 5.57
C LEU A 141 19.61 -9.17 4.58
N ALA A 142 19.49 -10.10 3.65
CA ALA A 142 18.45 -10.06 2.62
C ALA A 142 17.74 -11.40 2.48
N GLY A 143 16.53 -11.37 1.93
CA GLY A 143 15.73 -12.57 1.69
C GLY A 143 14.32 -12.23 1.27
N TRP A 144 13.40 -13.16 1.45
CA TRP A 144 12.02 -13.11 0.99
C TRP A 144 11.05 -13.13 2.17
N LEU A 145 10.19 -12.12 2.24
CA LEU A 145 9.15 -11.96 3.25
C LEU A 145 7.79 -12.28 2.64
N PRO A 146 6.93 -13.11 3.29
CA PRO A 146 5.54 -13.23 2.89
C PRO A 146 4.84 -11.87 2.95
N ALA A 147 4.27 -11.42 1.83
CA ALA A 147 3.70 -10.08 1.72
C ALA A 147 2.57 -9.81 2.72
N HIS A 148 1.81 -10.85 3.12
CA HIS A 148 0.74 -10.74 4.10
C HIS A 148 1.23 -10.44 5.52
N GLU A 149 2.53 -10.63 5.82
CA GLU A 149 3.16 -10.30 7.10
C GLU A 149 3.73 -8.87 7.14
N ALA A 150 3.62 -8.14 6.01
CA ALA A 150 4.11 -6.78 5.86
C ALA A 150 2.99 -5.73 5.97
N TRP A 151 3.30 -4.60 6.59
CA TRP A 151 2.58 -3.33 6.52
C TRP A 151 3.35 -2.36 5.63
N GLY A 152 2.65 -1.54 4.82
CA GLY A 152 3.31 -0.50 4.01
C GLY A 152 3.54 -0.89 2.54
N ARG A 153 2.70 -1.79 2.02
CA ARG A 153 2.80 -2.28 0.62
C ARG A 153 1.57 -1.93 -0.22
#